data_2a36df5af8fbf7a97bd90a94da551a2d
#
_entry.id   2a36df5af8fbf7a97bd90a94da551a2d
#
_cell.length_a   1.000
_cell.length_b   1.000
_cell.length_c   1.000
_cell.angle_alpha   90.00
_cell.angle_beta   90.00
_cell.angle_gamma   90.00
#
_symmetry.space_group_name_H-M   'P 1'
#
loop_
_entity.id
_entity.type
_entity.pdbx_description
1 polymer ?
#
loop_
_entity_poly.entity_id
_entity_poly.type
_entity_poly.pdbx_seq_one_letter_code
_entity_poly.pdbx_strand_id
1 'polypeptide(L)'
;LVSTPGNLYYVGANGDDTKTGTHPQDPYLTVAKALSVATAGDTVYVYPGTYQEVFPLTIPAGVAVKGTGLRSVKITPTAGTNTNDAIYLNGESTLEDLTIADFYYDSSNDTGYAFKFANNMLVTSRSPYLRNLTILTKGSVTSASDPRGFDQNDAGRGAFLDGSVVNSSSREAGCLFHAVTFITPNQTALHIKNGTRIEWLNSFTYFADKGILAENGTTGLYGAGKTKVKLRDVSGTFTAGQSFSYYEGGNLR
;
A
#
# COMPACT_ATOMS: atom_id res chain seq x y z
N LEU A 1 -10.32 29.22 3.17
CA LEU A 1 -10.68 28.44 1.98
C LEU A 1 -11.69 27.40 2.41
N VAL A 2 -12.95 27.59 2.05
CA VAL A 2 -13.99 26.57 2.17
C VAL A 2 -13.72 25.60 1.01
N SER A 3 -13.18 24.41 1.32
CA SER A 3 -13.11 23.34 0.32
C SER A 3 -14.53 22.92 0.01
N THR A 4 -14.90 22.86 -1.26
CA THR A 4 -16.11 22.17 -1.68
C THR A 4 -16.03 20.73 -1.18
N PRO A 5 -17.09 20.18 -0.54
CA PRO A 5 -17.12 18.76 -0.19
C PRO A 5 -16.90 17.94 -1.46
N GLY A 6 -16.02 16.94 -1.41
CA GLY A 6 -15.86 15.99 -2.50
C GLY A 6 -17.09 15.10 -2.64
N ASN A 7 -17.18 14.41 -3.78
CA ASN A 7 -18.24 13.42 -4.01
C ASN A 7 -17.98 12.15 -3.22
N LEU A 8 -19.04 11.41 -2.96
CA LEU A 8 -18.98 10.07 -2.40
C LEU A 8 -19.43 9.08 -3.48
N TYR A 9 -18.52 8.20 -3.87
CA TYR A 9 -18.80 7.10 -4.80
C TYR A 9 -18.91 5.79 -4.05
N TYR A 10 -19.93 5.02 -4.33
CA TYR A 10 -20.18 3.72 -3.71
C TYR A 10 -19.75 2.59 -4.64
N VAL A 11 -19.13 1.57 -4.06
CA VAL A 11 -18.77 0.31 -4.75
C VAL A 11 -19.39 -0.84 -4.00
N GLY A 12 -20.03 -1.76 -4.71
CA GLY A 12 -20.72 -2.89 -4.13
C GLY A 12 -20.61 -4.15 -5.00
N ALA A 13 -20.53 -5.32 -4.38
CA ALA A 13 -20.36 -6.60 -5.08
C ALA A 13 -21.53 -6.94 -6.06
N ASN A 14 -22.68 -6.33 -5.87
CA ASN A 14 -23.84 -6.42 -6.77
C ASN A 14 -24.05 -5.10 -7.56
N GLY A 15 -23.03 -4.29 -7.69
CA GLY A 15 -23.08 -3.02 -8.40
C GLY A 15 -23.04 -3.17 -9.92
N ASP A 16 -23.04 -2.03 -10.60
CA ASP A 16 -23.03 -1.94 -12.06
C ASP A 16 -22.19 -0.73 -12.49
N ASP A 17 -21.12 -0.97 -13.25
CA ASP A 17 -20.19 0.08 -13.72
C ASP A 17 -20.79 1.03 -14.76
N THR A 18 -22.00 0.76 -15.24
CA THR A 18 -22.78 1.66 -16.11
C THR A 18 -23.56 2.72 -15.32
N LYS A 19 -23.69 2.55 -14.01
CA LYS A 19 -24.35 3.49 -13.10
C LYS A 19 -23.46 4.69 -12.77
N THR A 20 -24.00 5.61 -11.98
CA THR A 20 -23.26 6.82 -11.56
C THR A 20 -22.39 6.61 -10.33
N GLY A 21 -22.66 5.57 -9.53
CA GLY A 21 -21.97 5.29 -8.27
C GLY A 21 -22.20 6.31 -7.15
N THR A 22 -22.99 7.37 -7.39
CA THR A 22 -23.19 8.47 -6.43
C THR A 22 -24.30 8.22 -5.42
N HIS A 23 -25.03 7.13 -5.59
CA HIS A 23 -26.13 6.76 -4.70
C HIS A 23 -25.88 5.38 -4.08
N PRO A 24 -26.16 5.18 -2.78
CA PRO A 24 -25.95 3.90 -2.09
C PRO A 24 -26.64 2.69 -2.73
N GLN A 25 -27.76 2.91 -3.43
CA GLN A 25 -28.53 1.84 -4.10
C GLN A 25 -28.10 1.57 -5.54
N ASP A 26 -27.25 2.43 -6.10
CA ASP A 26 -26.72 2.33 -7.46
C ASP A 26 -25.18 2.33 -7.45
N PRO A 27 -24.51 1.43 -6.68
CA PRO A 27 -23.06 1.43 -6.57
C PRO A 27 -22.40 0.97 -7.87
N TYR A 28 -21.17 1.35 -8.09
CA TYR A 28 -20.30 0.70 -9.07
C TYR A 28 -20.02 -0.76 -8.70
N LEU A 29 -19.74 -1.58 -9.68
CA LEU A 29 -19.31 -2.97 -9.48
C LEU A 29 -17.83 -3.05 -9.06
N THR A 30 -16.98 -2.19 -9.64
CA THR A 30 -15.52 -2.25 -9.47
C THR A 30 -14.95 -1.02 -8.79
N VAL A 31 -13.90 -1.24 -8.00
CA VAL A 31 -13.10 -0.16 -7.41
C VAL A 31 -12.40 0.62 -8.52
N ALA A 32 -11.92 -0.08 -9.56
CA ALA A 32 -11.29 0.54 -10.73
C ALA A 32 -12.19 1.59 -11.39
N LYS A 33 -13.48 1.28 -11.57
CA LYS A 33 -14.45 2.22 -12.14
C LYS A 33 -14.61 3.46 -11.27
N ALA A 34 -14.77 3.28 -9.97
CA ALA A 34 -14.90 4.41 -9.04
C ALA A 34 -13.64 5.30 -9.06
N LEU A 35 -12.44 4.69 -9.06
CA LEU A 35 -11.17 5.43 -9.16
C LEU A 35 -11.01 6.16 -10.49
N SER A 36 -11.56 5.65 -11.57
CA SER A 36 -11.47 6.28 -12.91
C SER A 36 -12.25 7.60 -13.02
N VAL A 37 -13.20 7.85 -12.13
CA VAL A 37 -14.03 9.07 -12.13
C VAL A 37 -13.75 9.97 -10.93
N ALA A 38 -13.15 9.44 -9.87
CA ALA A 38 -12.84 10.18 -8.66
C ALA A 38 -11.74 11.22 -8.87
N THR A 39 -11.90 12.37 -8.26
CA THR A 39 -10.97 13.50 -8.29
C THR A 39 -10.59 13.93 -6.87
N ALA A 40 -9.60 14.80 -6.74
CA ALA A 40 -9.12 15.26 -5.43
C ALA A 40 -10.27 15.78 -4.54
N GLY A 41 -10.34 15.27 -3.33
CA GLY A 41 -11.41 15.54 -2.36
C GLY A 41 -12.52 14.49 -2.34
N ASP A 42 -12.60 13.62 -3.36
CA ASP A 42 -13.62 12.58 -3.42
C ASP A 42 -13.27 11.38 -2.54
N THR A 43 -14.32 10.64 -2.15
CA THR A 43 -14.19 9.39 -1.40
C THR A 43 -14.87 8.25 -2.16
N VAL A 44 -14.15 7.14 -2.31
CA VAL A 44 -14.67 5.86 -2.80
C VAL A 44 -14.98 4.98 -1.60
N TYR A 45 -16.25 4.69 -1.37
CA TYR A 45 -16.73 3.88 -0.25
C TYR A 45 -17.10 2.48 -0.71
N VAL A 46 -16.37 1.48 -0.18
CA VAL A 46 -16.47 0.09 -0.64
C VAL A 46 -17.26 -0.74 0.37
N TYR A 47 -18.40 -1.27 -0.07
CA TYR A 47 -19.26 -2.15 0.71
C TYR A 47 -18.63 -3.52 0.97
N PRO A 48 -19.18 -4.31 1.91
CA PRO A 48 -18.68 -5.66 2.15
C PRO A 48 -18.71 -6.51 0.89
N GLY A 49 -17.62 -7.22 0.63
CA GLY A 49 -17.49 -8.09 -0.53
C GLY A 49 -16.05 -8.45 -0.87
N THR A 50 -15.90 -9.35 -1.84
CA THR A 50 -14.63 -9.65 -2.49
C THR A 50 -14.67 -9.08 -3.90
N TYR A 51 -13.72 -8.19 -4.19
CA TYR A 51 -13.61 -7.47 -5.45
C TYR A 51 -12.42 -7.99 -6.23
N GLN A 52 -12.69 -8.56 -7.41
CA GLN A 52 -11.65 -8.97 -8.35
C GLN A 52 -11.35 -7.81 -9.28
N GLU A 53 -10.15 -7.27 -9.17
CA GLU A 53 -9.74 -6.07 -9.90
C GLU A 53 -8.59 -6.37 -10.87
N VAL A 54 -8.52 -5.64 -11.94
CA VAL A 54 -7.36 -5.66 -12.84
C VAL A 54 -6.24 -4.83 -12.18
N PHE A 55 -5.22 -5.51 -11.70
CA PHE A 55 -4.08 -4.83 -11.08
C PHE A 55 -3.11 -4.25 -12.14
N PRO A 56 -2.49 -3.09 -11.87
CA PRO A 56 -2.58 -2.28 -10.65
C PRO A 56 -3.79 -1.33 -10.64
N LEU A 57 -4.33 -1.06 -9.45
CA LEU A 57 -5.23 0.07 -9.23
C LEU A 57 -4.39 1.32 -8.91
N THR A 58 -4.71 2.44 -9.52
CA THR A 58 -4.06 3.73 -9.20
C THR A 58 -5.02 4.62 -8.42
N ILE A 59 -4.68 4.96 -7.19
CA ILE A 59 -5.46 5.93 -6.41
C ILE A 59 -5.04 7.34 -6.84
N PRO A 60 -5.95 8.16 -7.39
CA PRO A 60 -5.63 9.53 -7.78
C PRO A 60 -5.20 10.39 -6.59
N ALA A 61 -4.48 11.47 -6.88
CA ALA A 61 -4.05 12.41 -5.83
C ALA A 61 -5.25 13.00 -5.08
N GLY A 62 -5.18 13.02 -3.75
CA GLY A 62 -6.23 13.57 -2.90
C GLY A 62 -7.52 12.75 -2.83
N VAL A 63 -7.56 11.53 -3.37
CA VAL A 63 -8.71 10.63 -3.29
C VAL A 63 -8.57 9.69 -2.10
N ALA A 64 -9.68 9.48 -1.38
CA ALA A 64 -9.77 8.51 -0.31
C ALA A 64 -10.51 7.24 -0.79
N VAL A 65 -9.96 6.06 -0.50
CA VAL A 65 -10.65 4.76 -0.66
C VAL A 65 -10.87 4.19 0.74
N LYS A 66 -12.13 3.93 1.07
CA LYS A 66 -12.53 3.44 2.38
C LYS A 66 -13.39 2.20 2.28
N GLY A 67 -12.92 1.09 2.84
CA GLY A 67 -13.76 -0.10 3.04
C GLY A 67 -14.69 0.06 4.23
N THR A 68 -15.75 -0.72 4.25
CA THR A 68 -16.64 -0.80 5.43
C THR A 68 -16.01 -1.52 6.62
N GLY A 69 -14.93 -2.27 6.40
CA GLY A 69 -14.21 -2.94 7.48
C GLY A 69 -13.12 -3.85 6.98
N LEU A 70 -12.07 -3.96 7.79
CA LEU A 70 -10.84 -4.67 7.48
C LEU A 70 -11.05 -6.10 6.95
N ARG A 71 -12.01 -6.84 7.52
CA ARG A 71 -12.27 -8.24 7.14
C ARG A 71 -13.48 -8.43 6.23
N SER A 72 -14.28 -7.39 6.06
CA SER A 72 -15.49 -7.45 5.25
C SER A 72 -15.25 -7.03 3.80
N VAL A 73 -14.18 -6.28 3.54
CA VAL A 73 -13.79 -5.84 2.20
C VAL A 73 -12.47 -6.49 1.82
N LYS A 74 -12.46 -7.25 0.73
CA LYS A 74 -11.27 -7.90 0.20
C LYS A 74 -11.09 -7.52 -1.27
N ILE A 75 -9.91 -7.01 -1.63
CA ILE A 75 -9.50 -6.72 -3.01
C ILE A 75 -8.50 -7.79 -3.44
N THR A 76 -8.73 -8.41 -4.59
CA THR A 76 -7.87 -9.46 -5.16
C THR A 76 -7.67 -9.20 -6.65
N PRO A 77 -6.57 -9.70 -7.25
CA PRO A 77 -6.39 -9.57 -8.69
C PRO A 77 -7.33 -10.47 -9.48
N THR A 78 -7.67 -10.05 -10.70
CA THR A 78 -8.23 -10.94 -11.71
C THR A 78 -7.15 -11.90 -12.23
N ALA A 79 -7.58 -13.01 -12.83
CA ALA A 79 -6.67 -13.92 -13.52
C ALA A 79 -5.86 -13.17 -14.59
N GLY A 80 -4.54 -13.44 -14.65
CA GLY A 80 -3.62 -12.76 -15.57
C GLY A 80 -3.03 -11.46 -15.07
N THR A 81 -3.50 -10.90 -13.94
CA THR A 81 -2.88 -9.73 -13.30
C THR A 81 -2.39 -10.01 -11.88
N ASN A 82 -2.37 -11.27 -11.49
CA ASN A 82 -2.01 -11.71 -10.15
C ASN A 82 -0.51 -11.57 -9.80
N THR A 83 0.34 -11.29 -10.77
CA THR A 83 1.75 -10.96 -10.56
C THR A 83 2.05 -9.47 -10.75
N ASN A 84 1.04 -8.65 -11.00
CA ASN A 84 1.20 -7.20 -11.07
C ASN A 84 1.23 -6.59 -9.66
N ASP A 85 1.75 -5.38 -9.57
CA ASP A 85 1.62 -4.57 -8.35
C ASP A 85 0.14 -4.29 -8.06
N ALA A 86 -0.26 -4.24 -6.79
CA ALA A 86 -1.68 -4.10 -6.49
C ALA A 86 -2.17 -2.64 -6.53
N ILE A 87 -1.48 -1.75 -5.82
CA ILE A 87 -1.93 -0.35 -5.66
C ILE A 87 -0.79 0.63 -5.94
N TYR A 88 -1.04 1.60 -6.81
CA TYR A 88 -0.18 2.77 -6.98
C TYR A 88 -0.76 3.97 -6.22
N LEU A 89 0.08 4.59 -5.40
CA LEU A 89 -0.26 5.70 -4.51
C LEU A 89 0.17 7.03 -5.12
N ASN A 90 -0.74 7.99 -5.18
CA ASN A 90 -0.42 9.39 -5.45
C ASN A 90 -0.43 10.22 -4.16
N GLY A 91 0.07 11.46 -4.24
CA GLY A 91 0.11 12.37 -3.11
C GLY A 91 -1.27 12.61 -2.49
N GLU A 92 -1.34 12.75 -1.18
CA GLU A 92 -2.57 12.97 -0.39
C GLU A 92 -3.63 11.85 -0.53
N SER A 93 -3.31 10.73 -1.22
CA SER A 93 -4.23 9.60 -1.31
C SER A 93 -4.40 8.90 0.04
N THR A 94 -5.58 8.37 0.29
CA THR A 94 -5.88 7.60 1.51
C THR A 94 -6.46 6.24 1.13
N LEU A 95 -6.02 5.18 1.83
CA LEU A 95 -6.60 3.85 1.73
C LEU A 95 -6.81 3.30 3.13
N GLU A 96 -8.04 2.89 3.44
CA GLU A 96 -8.35 2.43 4.79
C GLU A 96 -9.42 1.33 4.84
N ASP A 97 -9.37 0.56 5.93
CA ASP A 97 -10.41 -0.39 6.36
C ASP A 97 -10.69 -1.53 5.37
N LEU A 98 -9.66 -2.15 4.79
CA LEU A 98 -9.81 -3.28 3.85
C LEU A 98 -8.61 -4.23 3.84
N THR A 99 -8.77 -5.35 3.16
CA THR A 99 -7.72 -6.36 2.91
C THR A 99 -7.36 -6.40 1.43
N ILE A 100 -6.05 -6.45 1.11
CA ILE A 100 -5.53 -6.74 -0.23
C ILE A 100 -4.88 -8.12 -0.17
N ALA A 101 -5.23 -9.01 -1.08
CA ALA A 101 -4.79 -10.39 -1.00
C ALA A 101 -4.62 -11.10 -2.35
N ASP A 102 -4.03 -12.30 -2.26
CA ASP A 102 -3.99 -13.31 -3.34
C ASP A 102 -3.25 -12.86 -4.61
N PHE A 103 -2.21 -12.02 -4.47
CA PHE A 103 -1.27 -11.67 -5.53
C PHE A 103 0.11 -12.30 -5.25
N TYR A 104 0.95 -12.40 -6.28
CA TYR A 104 2.22 -13.10 -6.25
C TYR A 104 3.36 -12.20 -6.71
N TYR A 105 4.56 -12.47 -6.22
CA TYR A 105 5.77 -11.79 -6.66
C TYR A 105 6.35 -12.43 -7.92
N ASP A 106 6.62 -11.63 -8.92
CA ASP A 106 7.37 -12.01 -10.12
C ASP A 106 8.79 -11.45 -10.04
N SER A 107 9.75 -12.33 -9.79
CA SER A 107 11.16 -11.95 -9.68
C SER A 107 11.79 -11.53 -11.02
N SER A 108 11.20 -11.94 -12.15
CA SER A 108 11.72 -11.59 -13.48
C SER A 108 11.43 -10.13 -13.85
N ASN A 109 10.28 -9.63 -13.40
CA ASN A 109 9.81 -8.27 -13.70
C ASN A 109 9.89 -7.33 -12.50
N ASP A 110 10.23 -7.83 -11.30
CA ASP A 110 10.19 -7.10 -10.02
C ASP A 110 8.82 -6.45 -9.76
N THR A 111 7.77 -7.24 -9.92
CA THR A 111 6.37 -6.85 -9.70
C THR A 111 5.70 -7.75 -8.66
N GLY A 112 4.48 -7.40 -8.25
CA GLY A 112 3.75 -8.13 -7.20
C GLY A 112 3.96 -7.53 -5.81
N TYR A 113 3.99 -6.21 -5.74
CA TYR A 113 3.99 -5.45 -4.49
C TYR A 113 2.58 -4.95 -4.16
N ALA A 114 2.25 -4.94 -2.87
CA ALA A 114 0.98 -4.37 -2.43
C ALA A 114 0.88 -2.87 -2.72
N PHE A 115 1.97 -2.13 -2.48
CA PHE A 115 1.99 -0.68 -2.65
C PHE A 115 3.27 -0.22 -3.34
N LYS A 116 3.11 0.66 -4.32
CA LYS A 116 4.19 1.48 -4.89
C LYS A 116 3.74 2.93 -5.02
N PHE A 117 4.69 3.87 -5.08
CA PHE A 117 4.37 5.20 -5.54
C PHE A 117 4.05 5.17 -7.04
N ALA A 118 3.04 5.93 -7.46
CA ALA A 118 2.78 6.15 -8.86
C ALA A 118 3.95 6.90 -9.50
N ASN A 119 4.27 6.58 -10.77
CA ASN A 119 5.30 7.30 -11.50
C ASN A 119 4.94 8.79 -11.61
N ASN A 120 5.93 9.65 -11.36
CA ASN A 120 5.76 11.10 -11.29
C ASN A 120 4.76 11.57 -10.23
N MET A 121 4.56 10.78 -9.17
CA MET A 121 3.74 11.21 -8.04
C MET A 121 4.18 12.60 -7.57
N LEU A 122 3.24 13.54 -7.55
CA LEU A 122 3.52 14.87 -7.01
C LEU A 122 3.60 14.82 -5.48
N VAL A 123 4.73 15.22 -4.93
CA VAL A 123 4.90 15.32 -3.48
C VAL A 123 4.28 16.64 -3.00
N THR A 124 3.21 16.53 -2.26
CA THR A 124 2.45 17.64 -1.68
C THR A 124 2.75 17.81 -0.18
N SER A 125 1.99 18.63 0.52
CA SER A 125 2.12 18.80 1.97
C SER A 125 1.65 17.59 2.79
N ARG A 126 0.90 16.67 2.16
CA ARG A 126 0.38 15.47 2.80
C ARG A 126 0.86 14.23 2.07
N SER A 127 1.47 13.32 2.81
CA SER A 127 1.85 12.00 2.30
C SER A 127 0.62 11.12 2.09
N PRO A 128 0.72 10.10 1.21
CA PRO A 128 -0.25 9.01 1.22
C PRO A 128 -0.45 8.43 2.62
N TYR A 129 -1.68 8.10 2.96
CA TYR A 129 -2.04 7.57 4.26
C TYR A 129 -2.72 6.20 4.13
N LEU A 130 -2.07 5.18 4.69
CA LEU A 130 -2.52 3.80 4.72
C LEU A 130 -2.92 3.45 6.15
N ARG A 131 -4.18 3.12 6.38
CA ARG A 131 -4.70 2.90 7.72
C ARG A 131 -5.58 1.67 7.81
N ASN A 132 -5.39 0.89 8.89
CA ASN A 132 -6.20 -0.29 9.19
C ASN A 132 -6.35 -1.21 7.98
N LEU A 133 -5.23 -1.72 7.48
CA LEU A 133 -5.16 -2.59 6.31
C LEU A 133 -4.56 -3.94 6.68
N THR A 134 -4.96 -4.97 5.96
CA THR A 134 -4.24 -6.24 5.94
C THR A 134 -3.77 -6.54 4.53
N ILE A 135 -2.48 -6.82 4.40
CA ILE A 135 -1.88 -7.39 3.19
C ILE A 135 -1.68 -8.87 3.48
N LEU A 136 -2.39 -9.72 2.75
CA LEU A 136 -2.42 -11.16 2.99
C LEU A 136 -2.01 -11.92 1.74
N THR A 137 -0.77 -12.37 1.69
CA THR A 137 -0.24 -13.13 0.56
C THR A 137 0.20 -14.53 0.99
N LYS A 138 0.33 -15.40 0.01
CA LYS A 138 0.87 -16.75 0.13
C LYS A 138 1.52 -17.11 -1.20
N GLY A 139 2.30 -18.19 -1.24
CA GLY A 139 2.85 -18.71 -2.51
C GLY A 139 1.77 -19.24 -3.43
N SER A 140 2.07 -19.23 -4.73
CA SER A 140 1.17 -19.74 -5.78
C SER A 140 0.99 -21.24 -5.74
N VAL A 141 2.02 -21.96 -5.25
CA VAL A 141 2.03 -23.42 -5.14
C VAL A 141 2.01 -23.82 -3.68
N THR A 142 1.06 -24.67 -3.31
CA THR A 142 1.03 -25.28 -1.98
C THR A 142 1.96 -26.48 -1.92
N SER A 143 2.69 -26.65 -0.81
CA SER A 143 3.54 -27.81 -0.57
C SER A 143 2.90 -28.78 0.41
N ALA A 144 3.47 -29.99 0.52
CA ALA A 144 3.06 -30.95 1.54
C ALA A 144 3.40 -30.49 2.96
N SER A 145 4.46 -29.68 3.12
CA SER A 145 4.88 -29.11 4.40
C SER A 145 4.03 -27.93 4.82
N ASP A 146 3.58 -27.11 3.87
CA ASP A 146 2.66 -26.01 4.11
C ASP A 146 1.63 -25.87 2.98
N PRO A 147 0.48 -26.55 3.12
CA PRO A 147 -0.58 -26.49 2.11
C PRO A 147 -1.21 -25.10 1.96
N ARG A 148 -0.89 -24.14 2.84
CA ARG A 148 -1.31 -22.74 2.73
C ARG A 148 -0.41 -21.93 1.80
N GLY A 149 0.73 -22.49 1.35
CA GLY A 149 1.70 -21.83 0.49
C GLY A 149 2.62 -20.82 1.20
N PHE A 150 2.70 -20.87 2.54
CA PHE A 150 3.51 -19.91 3.30
C PHE A 150 5.03 -20.17 3.19
N ASP A 151 5.42 -21.31 2.76
CA ASP A 151 6.82 -21.69 2.50
C ASP A 151 7.28 -21.40 1.05
N GLN A 152 6.44 -20.81 0.22
CA GLN A 152 6.76 -20.51 -1.17
C GLN A 152 7.47 -19.17 -1.33
N ASN A 153 8.38 -19.10 -2.30
CA ASN A 153 9.22 -17.91 -2.53
C ASN A 153 8.56 -16.85 -3.43
N ASP A 154 7.39 -17.13 -3.97
CA ASP A 154 6.65 -16.25 -4.88
C ASP A 154 5.43 -15.58 -4.22
N ALA A 155 5.32 -15.63 -2.91
CA ALA A 155 4.30 -14.85 -2.21
C ALA A 155 4.45 -13.36 -2.52
N GLY A 156 3.33 -12.65 -2.66
CA GLY A 156 3.36 -11.21 -2.93
C GLY A 156 4.11 -10.44 -1.85
N ARG A 157 4.81 -9.40 -2.25
CA ARG A 157 5.57 -8.50 -1.36
C ARG A 157 4.68 -7.40 -0.80
N GLY A 158 5.14 -6.77 0.27
CA GLY A 158 4.44 -5.65 0.88
C GLY A 158 4.61 -4.34 0.10
N ALA A 159 5.10 -3.28 0.72
CA ALA A 159 5.30 -2.01 0.03
C ALA A 159 6.71 -1.89 -0.57
N PHE A 160 6.83 -1.33 -1.78
CA PHE A 160 8.09 -0.86 -2.36
C PHE A 160 7.96 0.63 -2.69
N LEU A 161 8.59 1.46 -1.87
CA LEU A 161 8.47 2.91 -1.96
C LEU A 161 9.82 3.52 -2.36
N ASP A 162 9.90 3.90 -3.62
CA ASP A 162 11.10 4.47 -4.22
C ASP A 162 10.94 5.99 -4.40
N GLY A 163 11.75 6.77 -3.69
CA GLY A 163 11.73 8.22 -3.79
C GLY A 163 12.22 8.77 -5.13
N SER A 164 12.88 7.95 -5.96
CA SER A 164 13.35 8.40 -7.28
C SER A 164 12.26 8.51 -8.33
N VAL A 165 11.11 7.85 -8.13
CA VAL A 165 10.01 7.88 -9.11
C VAL A 165 9.06 9.05 -8.90
N VAL A 166 9.24 9.83 -7.83
CA VAL A 166 8.35 10.94 -7.50
C VAL A 166 8.80 12.24 -8.17
N ASN A 167 7.84 13.10 -8.48
CA ASN A 167 8.10 14.43 -8.97
C ASN A 167 8.16 15.42 -7.79
N SER A 168 9.37 15.64 -7.29
CA SER A 168 9.60 16.60 -6.21
C SER A 168 10.90 17.35 -6.44
N SER A 169 10.83 18.66 -6.45
CA SER A 169 12.00 19.54 -6.43
C SER A 169 12.46 19.94 -5.03
N SER A 170 11.63 19.69 -4.00
CA SER A 170 11.84 20.32 -2.70
C SER A 170 11.38 19.53 -1.49
N ARG A 171 10.80 18.34 -1.63
CA ARG A 171 10.26 17.56 -0.51
C ARG A 171 10.62 16.09 -0.62
N GLU A 172 10.87 15.45 0.51
CA GLU A 172 11.04 14.00 0.58
C GLU A 172 9.70 13.31 0.27
N ALA A 173 9.74 12.26 -0.56
CA ALA A 173 8.60 11.37 -0.70
C ALA A 173 8.31 10.70 0.64
N GLY A 174 7.06 10.66 1.03
CA GLY A 174 6.66 10.05 2.30
C GLY A 174 5.44 9.17 2.15
N CYS A 175 5.26 8.25 3.11
CA CYS A 175 4.05 7.47 3.29
C CYS A 175 3.84 7.20 4.78
N LEU A 176 2.59 7.24 5.22
CA LEU A 176 2.24 6.95 6.59
C LEU A 176 1.47 5.62 6.64
N PHE A 177 1.98 4.69 7.45
CA PHE A 177 1.34 3.42 7.77
C PHE A 177 0.83 3.46 9.20
N HIS A 178 -0.46 3.21 9.38
CA HIS A 178 -1.09 3.18 10.69
C HIS A 178 -2.01 1.96 10.83
N ALA A 179 -1.69 1.07 11.77
CA ALA A 179 -2.41 -0.18 11.98
C ALA A 179 -2.46 -1.06 10.69
N VAL A 180 -1.36 -1.14 9.98
CA VAL A 180 -1.23 -1.99 8.78
C VAL A 180 -0.54 -3.28 9.14
N THR A 181 -1.14 -4.40 8.76
CA THR A 181 -0.58 -5.73 8.96
C THR A 181 -0.14 -6.33 7.64
N PHE A 182 1.14 -6.67 7.54
CA PHE A 182 1.70 -7.39 6.39
C PHE A 182 1.92 -8.86 6.75
N ILE A 183 1.25 -9.73 6.03
CA ILE A 183 1.45 -11.19 6.07
C ILE A 183 2.02 -11.58 4.71
N THR A 184 3.36 -11.56 4.63
CA THR A 184 4.12 -11.72 3.36
C THR A 184 5.18 -12.80 3.52
N PRO A 185 4.78 -14.09 3.55
CA PRO A 185 5.69 -15.19 3.87
C PRO A 185 6.90 -15.23 2.95
N ASN A 186 8.09 -15.35 3.55
CA ASN A 186 9.40 -15.40 2.89
C ASN A 186 9.72 -14.21 1.97
N GLN A 187 8.98 -13.08 2.10
CA GLN A 187 9.15 -11.90 1.28
C GLN A 187 9.49 -10.66 2.12
N THR A 188 9.82 -9.56 1.45
CA THR A 188 10.01 -8.25 2.11
C THR A 188 8.66 -7.57 2.34
N ALA A 189 8.37 -7.22 3.61
CA ALA A 189 7.12 -6.53 3.93
C ALA A 189 7.17 -5.04 3.60
N LEU A 190 8.29 -4.37 3.87
CA LEU A 190 8.48 -2.97 3.51
C LEU A 190 9.87 -2.75 2.96
N HIS A 191 9.96 -2.27 1.73
CA HIS A 191 11.20 -1.86 1.09
C HIS A 191 11.12 -0.37 0.74
N ILE A 192 12.01 0.40 1.28
CA ILE A 192 12.10 1.86 1.03
C ILE A 192 13.48 2.21 0.53
N LYS A 193 13.56 3.12 -0.46
CA LYS A 193 14.84 3.59 -0.97
C LYS A 193 14.79 5.00 -1.56
N ASN A 194 15.96 5.52 -1.92
CA ASN A 194 16.16 6.80 -2.61
C ASN A 194 15.52 7.98 -1.87
N GLY A 195 15.80 8.10 -0.55
CA GLY A 195 15.36 9.22 0.27
C GLY A 195 13.89 9.15 0.72
N THR A 196 13.20 8.04 0.49
CA THR A 196 11.83 7.87 0.99
C THR A 196 11.79 7.92 2.51
N ARG A 197 10.81 8.65 3.02
CA ARG A 197 10.48 8.73 4.45
C ARG A 197 9.18 7.98 4.72
N ILE A 198 9.13 7.20 5.80
CA ILE A 198 7.88 6.61 6.28
C ILE A 198 7.63 6.95 7.75
N GLU A 199 6.35 6.95 8.10
CA GLU A 199 5.91 6.82 9.47
C GLU A 199 5.22 5.46 9.64
N TRP A 200 5.71 4.67 10.60
CA TRP A 200 5.25 3.30 10.85
C TRP A 200 4.64 3.25 12.24
N LEU A 201 3.32 3.31 12.32
CA LEU A 201 2.59 3.43 13.57
C LEU A 201 1.73 2.19 13.79
N ASN A 202 1.90 1.50 14.91
CA ASN A 202 1.08 0.35 15.30
C ASN A 202 0.87 -0.65 14.15
N SER A 203 1.92 -0.89 13.37
CA SER A 203 1.89 -1.75 12.20
C SER A 203 2.79 -2.96 12.39
N PHE A 204 2.46 -4.09 11.76
CA PHE A 204 3.08 -5.37 12.02
C PHE A 204 3.46 -6.08 10.73
N THR A 205 4.53 -6.91 10.83
CA THR A 205 4.94 -7.83 9.77
C THR A 205 4.96 -9.25 10.33
N TYR A 206 4.37 -10.18 9.58
CA TYR A 206 4.34 -11.60 9.94
C TYR A 206 4.92 -12.46 8.82
N PHE A 207 5.74 -13.42 9.21
CA PHE A 207 6.37 -14.43 8.34
C PHE A 207 7.30 -13.85 7.26
N ALA A 208 7.58 -12.55 7.29
CA ALA A 208 8.44 -11.90 6.32
C ALA A 208 9.91 -12.32 6.51
N ASP A 209 10.64 -12.48 5.41
CA ASP A 209 12.11 -12.59 5.44
C ASP A 209 12.73 -11.27 5.93
N LYS A 210 12.23 -10.15 5.41
CA LYS A 210 12.62 -8.81 5.87
C LYS A 210 11.38 -8.01 6.26
N GLY A 211 11.30 -7.62 7.53
CA GLY A 211 10.25 -6.73 8.00
C GLY A 211 10.35 -5.35 7.36
N ILE A 212 11.53 -4.72 7.45
CA ILE A 212 11.84 -3.43 6.83
C ILE A 212 13.21 -3.50 6.19
N LEU A 213 13.29 -3.19 4.90
CA LEU A 213 14.52 -3.00 4.14
C LEU A 213 14.64 -1.53 3.72
N ALA A 214 15.74 -0.88 4.09
CA ALA A 214 16.00 0.51 3.73
C ALA A 214 17.32 0.60 2.95
N GLU A 215 17.27 1.16 1.74
CA GLU A 215 18.42 1.22 0.83
C GLU A 215 18.58 2.62 0.20
N ASN A 216 19.83 2.94 -0.21
CA ASN A 216 20.16 4.09 -1.06
C ASN A 216 19.58 5.45 -0.59
N GLY A 217 19.88 5.82 0.65
CA GLY A 217 19.41 7.09 1.22
C GLY A 217 20.08 8.36 0.67
N THR A 218 20.78 8.35 -0.46
CA THR A 218 21.78 9.39 -0.78
C THR A 218 21.38 10.38 -1.88
N THR A 219 20.24 10.30 -2.51
CA THR A 219 19.97 11.11 -3.70
C THR A 219 18.82 12.10 -3.60
N GLY A 220 18.43 12.50 -2.41
CA GLY A 220 17.42 13.55 -2.22
C GLY A 220 18.00 14.96 -2.36
N LEU A 221 17.24 15.87 -2.92
CA LEU A 221 17.55 17.30 -3.06
C LEU A 221 17.81 18.04 -1.73
N TYR A 222 17.51 17.45 -0.63
CA TYR A 222 17.82 17.92 0.72
C TYR A 222 19.01 17.16 1.27
N GLY A 223 20.20 17.59 0.88
CA GLY A 223 21.49 17.16 1.40
C GLY A 223 21.54 15.69 1.79
N ALA A 224 22.40 14.90 1.21
CA ALA A 224 22.65 13.49 1.55
C ALA A 224 21.44 12.79 2.21
N GLY A 225 20.29 12.79 1.50
CA GLY A 225 19.04 12.28 2.03
C GLY A 225 19.17 10.82 2.38
N LYS A 226 19.25 10.53 3.67
CA LYS A 226 19.20 9.17 4.17
C LYS A 226 17.74 8.72 4.14
N THR A 227 17.50 7.51 3.67
CA THR A 227 16.21 6.86 3.87
C THR A 227 15.91 6.82 5.36
N LYS A 228 14.74 7.33 5.76
CA LYS A 228 14.38 7.48 7.17
C LYS A 228 13.16 6.63 7.49
N VAL A 229 13.27 5.88 8.56
CA VAL A 229 12.16 5.16 9.17
C VAL A 229 11.93 5.76 10.55
N LYS A 230 10.72 6.25 10.80
CA LYS A 230 10.30 6.65 12.15
C LYS A 230 9.42 5.55 12.72
N LEU A 231 9.91 4.90 13.75
CA LEU A 231 9.20 3.85 14.46
C LEU A 231 8.65 4.41 15.77
N ARG A 232 7.39 4.10 16.06
CA ARG A 232 6.75 4.37 17.35
C ARG A 232 6.03 3.11 17.81
N ASP A 233 6.07 2.85 19.09
CA ASP A 233 5.39 1.73 19.74
C ASP A 233 5.74 0.37 19.09
N VAL A 234 7.02 0.21 18.76
CA VAL A 234 7.54 -1.03 18.16
C VAL A 234 8.02 -1.95 19.27
N SER A 235 7.47 -3.14 19.30
CA SER A 235 8.00 -4.25 20.10
C SER A 235 8.46 -5.37 19.17
N GLY A 236 9.60 -5.97 19.44
CA GLY A 236 10.13 -7.07 18.62
C GLY A 236 11.53 -7.48 19.03
N THR A 237 11.96 -8.61 18.50
CA THR A 237 13.33 -9.12 18.67
C THR A 237 14.08 -8.93 17.36
N PHE A 238 15.23 -8.28 17.41
CA PHE A 238 16.14 -8.16 16.28
C PHE A 238 17.15 -9.31 16.31
N THR A 239 17.35 -9.95 15.16
CA THR A 239 18.34 -11.02 15.04
C THR A 239 19.73 -10.43 14.90
N ALA A 240 20.73 -11.06 15.54
CA ALA A 240 22.12 -10.65 15.44
C ALA A 240 22.60 -10.58 13.98
N GLY A 241 23.28 -9.49 13.60
CA GLY A 241 23.75 -9.23 12.24
C GLY A 241 22.84 -8.27 11.44
N GLN A 242 21.69 -7.89 11.94
CA GLN A 242 20.86 -6.84 11.36
C GLN A 242 21.25 -5.50 12.00
N SER A 243 21.59 -4.53 11.17
CA SER A 243 21.81 -3.16 11.65
C SER A 243 20.49 -2.39 11.56
N PHE A 244 20.06 -1.87 12.68
CA PHE A 244 18.90 -1.02 12.78
C PHE A 244 19.30 0.29 13.46
N SER A 245 19.00 1.41 12.83
CA SER A 245 19.21 2.73 13.41
C SER A 245 17.86 3.41 13.60
N TYR A 246 17.53 3.80 14.81
CA TYR A 246 16.34 4.56 15.10
C TYR A 246 16.68 5.93 15.72
N TYR A 247 15.80 6.89 15.50
CA TYR A 247 15.91 8.20 16.12
C TYR A 247 14.89 8.35 17.22
N GLU A 248 15.35 8.58 18.43
CA GLU A 248 14.52 8.97 19.55
C GLU A 248 14.91 10.39 19.98
N GLY A 249 13.94 11.30 19.95
CA GLY A 249 14.17 12.68 20.36
C GLY A 249 15.25 13.43 19.56
N GLY A 250 15.47 13.05 18.29
CA GLY A 250 16.46 13.68 17.42
C GLY A 250 17.88 13.14 17.53
N ASN A 251 18.11 12.16 18.40
CA ASN A 251 19.42 11.50 18.55
C ASN A 251 19.41 10.10 17.94
N LEU A 252 20.49 9.75 17.23
CA LEU A 252 20.74 8.40 16.76
C LEU A 252 21.12 7.53 17.97
N ARG A 253 20.43 6.43 18.18
CA ARG A 253 20.79 5.42 19.18
C ARG A 253 20.95 4.06 18.53
#